data_ef20716d4cb49ba8eb2abb3ddec79c53
#
_entry.id   ef20716d4cb49ba8eb2abb3ddec79c53
#
_cell.length_a   1.000
_cell.length_b   1.000
_cell.length_c   1.000
_cell.angle_alpha   90.00
_cell.angle_beta   90.00
_cell.angle_gamma   90.00
#
_symmetry.space_group_name_H-M   'P 1'
#
loop_
_entity.id
_entity.type
_entity.pdbx_description
1 polymer ?
#
loop_
_entity_poly.entity_id
_entity_poly.type
_entity_poly.pdbx_seq_one_letter_code
_entity_poly.pdbx_strand_id
1 'polypeptide(L)'
;MARNAALRRAGPPVVAGLALLLGGITVWYAWVVARHLRDDARQTSTLLGRVFAGLNDPRPDAATDALLDLARQVRSLGIAIVVMDTAGHITALDNAPPQIGADTARLRAWIAQLDVENAPLVQPGVGTIHYGTGTAARRFASIAALEGAVLLCLALLAGWAYRSQVAAARDRLWVAMARESAHQLGTPLMSLTGWIAYLRENPGTTGPELAEHLQADAERLERVAKRFERIGRPARREPVGLGALAERVVSYFRPRLPTLASPVTLALRATGPGPTALGDPVLLEWALEAVIKNAIDALSGRGGRIDVAVDAAARTARLSVRDDGPGVPPEVRAQLFEPGVSTKPGGWGIGLALARRIVEQQHGGRLVYRPAPTGEGAEFVLEFPLVSAP
;
A
#
# COMPACT_ATOMS: atom_id res chain seq x y z
N MET A 1 -22.54 -4.01 6.26
CA MET A 1 -21.28 -3.52 6.86
C MET A 1 -20.40 -4.62 7.45
N ALA A 2 -20.92 -5.66 8.09
CA ALA A 2 -20.14 -6.76 8.70
C ALA A 2 -19.28 -7.59 7.70
N ARG A 3 -19.74 -7.80 6.47
CA ARG A 3 -19.05 -8.61 5.44
C ARG A 3 -17.73 -7.99 4.95
N ASN A 4 -17.62 -6.66 4.92
CA ASN A 4 -16.40 -5.96 4.53
C ASN A 4 -15.34 -5.89 5.66
N ALA A 5 -15.78 -5.94 6.92
CA ALA A 5 -14.88 -6.00 8.07
C ALA A 5 -14.23 -7.39 8.20
N ALA A 6 -14.98 -8.47 7.87
CA ALA A 6 -14.46 -9.83 7.83
C ALA A 6 -13.42 -10.03 6.70
N LEU A 7 -13.65 -9.48 5.51
CA LEU A 7 -12.70 -9.50 4.39
C LEU A 7 -11.41 -8.70 4.67
N ARG A 8 -11.50 -7.58 5.40
CA ARG A 8 -10.33 -6.80 5.84
C ARG A 8 -9.47 -7.53 6.87
N ARG A 9 -10.09 -8.34 7.75
CA ARG A 9 -9.37 -9.14 8.74
C ARG A 9 -8.82 -10.45 8.16
N ALA A 10 -9.47 -11.01 7.14
CA ALA A 10 -9.06 -12.26 6.50
C ALA A 10 -8.01 -12.06 5.40
N GLY A 11 -7.90 -10.87 4.79
CA GLY A 11 -6.97 -10.61 3.69
C GLY A 11 -5.50 -10.91 4.02
N PRO A 12 -4.91 -10.30 5.06
CA PRO A 12 -3.51 -10.56 5.42
C PRO A 12 -3.20 -12.02 5.76
N PRO A 13 -3.98 -12.75 6.58
CA PRO A 13 -3.71 -14.15 6.89
C PRO A 13 -3.92 -15.07 5.68
N VAL A 14 -4.85 -14.78 4.77
CA VAL A 14 -5.02 -15.56 3.54
C VAL A 14 -3.83 -15.40 2.61
N VAL A 15 -3.34 -14.17 2.41
CA VAL A 15 -2.13 -13.92 1.60
C VAL A 15 -0.90 -14.57 2.24
N ALA A 16 -0.74 -14.48 3.55
CA ALA A 16 0.33 -15.14 4.28
C ALA A 16 0.24 -16.68 4.18
N GLY A 17 -0.96 -17.24 4.29
CA GLY A 17 -1.21 -18.68 4.13
C GLY A 17 -0.86 -19.17 2.71
N LEU A 18 -1.25 -18.42 1.68
CA LEU A 18 -0.90 -18.71 0.28
C LEU A 18 0.60 -18.62 0.02
N ALA A 19 1.27 -17.61 0.58
CA ALA A 19 2.73 -17.46 0.47
C ALA A 19 3.47 -18.61 1.16
N LEU A 20 3.02 -19.04 2.34
CA LEU A 20 3.58 -20.20 3.06
C LEU A 20 3.34 -21.50 2.29
N LEU A 21 2.17 -21.70 1.71
CA LEU A 21 1.84 -22.88 0.91
C LEU A 21 2.71 -22.94 -0.36
N LEU A 22 2.86 -21.82 -1.08
CA LEU A 22 3.77 -21.71 -2.21
C LEU A 22 5.23 -21.99 -1.81
N GLY A 23 5.71 -21.35 -0.74
CA GLY A 23 7.04 -21.60 -0.22
C GLY A 23 7.26 -23.08 0.16
N GLY A 24 6.26 -23.71 0.76
CA GLY A 24 6.27 -25.15 1.06
C GLY A 24 6.37 -26.02 -0.19
N ILE A 25 5.59 -25.68 -1.24
CA ILE A 25 5.65 -26.38 -2.54
C ILE A 25 7.02 -26.22 -3.19
N THR A 26 7.60 -25.02 -3.16
CA THR A 26 8.94 -24.74 -3.73
C THR A 26 10.01 -25.55 -3.02
N VAL A 27 9.99 -25.56 -1.69
CA VAL A 27 10.96 -26.34 -0.88
C VAL A 27 10.80 -27.84 -1.13
N TRP A 28 9.58 -28.35 -1.13
CA TRP A 28 9.30 -29.76 -1.43
C TRP A 28 9.80 -30.12 -2.84
N TYR A 29 9.52 -29.28 -3.82
CA TYR A 29 9.94 -29.50 -5.20
C TYR A 29 11.46 -29.44 -5.37
N ALA A 30 12.12 -28.47 -4.75
CA ALA A 30 13.59 -28.40 -4.72
C ALA A 30 14.22 -29.66 -4.09
N TRP A 31 13.61 -30.19 -3.04
CA TRP A 31 14.03 -31.45 -2.42
C TRP A 31 13.85 -32.65 -3.37
N VAL A 32 12.71 -32.73 -4.08
CA VAL A 32 12.45 -33.78 -5.08
C VAL A 32 13.50 -33.74 -6.19
N VAL A 33 13.81 -32.54 -6.71
CA VAL A 33 14.83 -32.37 -7.76
C VAL A 33 16.22 -32.72 -7.24
N ALA A 34 16.58 -32.25 -6.06
CA ALA A 34 17.88 -32.57 -5.45
C ALA A 34 18.04 -34.08 -5.20
N ARG A 35 16.94 -34.77 -4.91
CA ARG A 35 16.93 -36.23 -4.78
C ARG A 35 17.15 -36.92 -6.14
N HIS A 36 16.43 -36.50 -7.20
CA HIS A 36 16.62 -37.05 -8.54
C HIS A 36 18.05 -36.83 -9.06
N LEU A 37 18.60 -35.62 -8.90
CA LEU A 37 19.98 -35.33 -9.30
C LEU A 37 21.01 -36.19 -8.56
N ARG A 38 20.77 -36.51 -7.28
CA ARG A 38 21.62 -37.42 -6.52
C ARG A 38 21.52 -38.86 -6.99
N ASP A 39 20.30 -39.30 -7.33
CA ASP A 39 20.05 -40.64 -7.83
C ASP A 39 20.65 -40.81 -9.24
N ASP A 40 20.54 -39.84 -10.11
CA ASP A 40 21.18 -39.79 -11.44
C ASP A 40 22.72 -39.82 -11.32
N ALA A 41 23.28 -39.03 -10.40
CA ALA A 41 24.72 -39.02 -10.16
C ALA A 41 25.24 -40.40 -9.63
N ARG A 42 24.50 -41.08 -8.76
CA ARG A 42 24.80 -42.41 -8.29
C ARG A 42 24.71 -43.43 -9.43
N GLN A 43 23.69 -43.38 -10.25
CA GLN A 43 23.55 -44.28 -11.41
C GLN A 43 24.66 -44.07 -12.40
N THR A 44 25.04 -42.83 -12.72
CA THR A 44 26.15 -42.49 -13.60
C THR A 44 27.50 -43.04 -13.05
N SER A 45 27.74 -42.86 -11.76
CA SER A 45 28.97 -43.38 -11.09
C SER A 45 29.02 -44.89 -11.10
N THR A 46 27.90 -45.59 -10.85
CA THR A 46 27.82 -47.07 -10.89
C THR A 46 28.04 -47.61 -12.29
N LEU A 47 27.54 -46.89 -13.33
CA LEU A 47 27.77 -47.18 -14.74
C LEU A 47 29.25 -47.14 -15.12
N LEU A 48 29.88 -46.00 -14.82
CA LEU A 48 31.32 -45.86 -15.09
C LEU A 48 32.11 -46.97 -14.43
N GLY A 49 31.77 -47.30 -13.18
CA GLY A 49 32.40 -48.42 -12.46
C GLY A 49 32.22 -49.77 -13.18
N ARG A 50 31.02 -50.07 -13.68
CA ARG A 50 30.75 -51.32 -14.46
C ARG A 50 31.46 -51.35 -15.81
N VAL A 51 31.45 -50.24 -16.54
CA VAL A 51 32.14 -50.11 -17.83
C VAL A 51 33.66 -50.34 -17.64
N PHE A 52 34.28 -49.68 -16.63
CA PHE A 52 35.68 -49.89 -16.32
C PHE A 52 35.97 -51.31 -15.88
N ALA A 53 35.11 -51.96 -15.10
CA ALA A 53 35.26 -53.35 -14.69
C ALA A 53 35.15 -54.28 -15.90
N GLY A 54 34.19 -54.07 -16.84
CA GLY A 54 34.02 -54.86 -18.03
C GLY A 54 35.16 -54.70 -19.04
N LEU A 55 35.73 -53.50 -19.19
CA LEU A 55 36.87 -53.26 -20.05
C LEU A 55 38.16 -53.90 -19.56
N ASN A 56 38.30 -54.13 -18.24
CA ASN A 56 39.44 -54.75 -17.59
C ASN A 56 39.24 -56.28 -17.34
N ASP A 57 38.09 -56.84 -17.70
CA ASP A 57 37.80 -58.26 -17.52
C ASP A 57 38.44 -59.05 -18.69
N PRO A 58 39.27 -60.06 -18.40
CA PRO A 58 39.99 -60.85 -19.41
C PRO A 58 39.08 -61.76 -20.28
N ARG A 59 37.78 -61.85 -19.99
CA ARG A 59 36.84 -62.65 -20.81
C ARG A 59 36.56 -61.96 -22.16
N PRO A 60 36.54 -62.74 -23.26
CA PRO A 60 36.46 -62.14 -24.63
C PRO A 60 35.19 -61.33 -24.89
N ASP A 61 34.07 -61.60 -24.17
CA ASP A 61 32.79 -60.93 -24.40
C ASP A 61 32.46 -59.88 -23.33
N ALA A 62 33.28 -59.75 -22.31
CA ALA A 62 33.00 -58.85 -21.16
C ALA A 62 32.92 -57.36 -21.55
N ALA A 63 33.75 -56.93 -22.48
CA ALA A 63 33.70 -55.56 -23.01
C ALA A 63 32.39 -55.28 -23.83
N THR A 64 31.94 -56.28 -24.57
CA THR A 64 30.68 -56.18 -25.35
C THR A 64 29.47 -56.12 -24.41
N ASP A 65 29.44 -56.94 -23.35
CA ASP A 65 28.37 -56.93 -22.36
C ASP A 65 28.31 -55.57 -21.61
N ALA A 66 29.45 -55.01 -21.25
CA ALA A 66 29.56 -53.71 -20.59
C ALA A 66 29.04 -52.57 -21.50
N LEU A 67 29.33 -52.59 -22.80
CA LEU A 67 28.84 -51.63 -23.77
C LEU A 67 27.33 -51.76 -24.01
N LEU A 68 26.80 -52.98 -24.02
CA LEU A 68 25.34 -53.21 -24.16
C LEU A 68 24.58 -52.73 -22.90
N ASP A 69 25.13 -52.90 -21.73
CA ASP A 69 24.55 -52.39 -20.50
C ASP A 69 24.58 -50.87 -20.46
N LEU A 70 25.65 -50.22 -20.88
CA LEU A 70 25.74 -48.78 -21.05
C LEU A 70 24.68 -48.27 -22.02
N ALA A 71 24.51 -48.89 -23.19
CA ALA A 71 23.50 -48.51 -24.17
C ALA A 71 22.07 -48.61 -23.61
N ARG A 72 21.75 -49.71 -22.88
CA ARG A 72 20.45 -49.87 -22.23
C ARG A 72 20.17 -48.78 -21.21
N GLN A 73 21.16 -48.37 -20.45
CA GLN A 73 20.98 -47.38 -19.39
C GLN A 73 20.92 -45.96 -19.95
N VAL A 74 21.70 -45.61 -20.97
CA VAL A 74 21.56 -44.35 -21.71
C VAL A 74 20.11 -44.19 -22.23
N ARG A 75 19.56 -45.31 -22.78
CA ARG A 75 18.16 -45.34 -23.22
C ARG A 75 17.16 -45.10 -22.08
N SER A 76 17.44 -45.61 -20.90
CA SER A 76 16.56 -45.44 -19.69
C SER A 76 16.54 -44.00 -19.17
N LEU A 77 17.54 -43.16 -19.45
CA LEU A 77 17.60 -41.76 -19.06
C LEU A 77 16.60 -40.89 -19.86
N GLY A 78 16.00 -41.45 -20.91
CA GLY A 78 14.99 -40.73 -21.72
C GLY A 78 15.55 -39.51 -22.47
N ILE A 79 16.86 -39.46 -22.64
CA ILE A 79 17.54 -38.44 -23.46
C ILE A 79 17.38 -38.82 -24.93
N ALA A 80 16.86 -37.90 -25.73
CA ALA A 80 16.80 -38.09 -27.19
C ALA A 80 18.21 -38.03 -27.76
N ILE A 81 18.62 -39.06 -28.50
CA ILE A 81 19.94 -39.13 -29.13
C ILE A 81 19.79 -39.56 -30.59
N VAL A 82 20.45 -38.82 -31.47
CA VAL A 82 20.60 -39.16 -32.88
C VAL A 82 22.09 -39.16 -33.23
N VAL A 83 22.57 -40.27 -33.73
CA VAL A 83 23.95 -40.37 -34.21
C VAL A 83 23.96 -40.44 -35.74
N MET A 84 24.72 -39.55 -36.35
CA MET A 84 24.88 -39.49 -37.82
C MET A 84 26.33 -39.78 -38.19
N ASP A 85 26.56 -40.61 -39.19
CA ASP A 85 27.88 -40.86 -39.71
C ASP A 85 28.47 -39.63 -40.47
N THR A 86 29.72 -39.76 -40.91
CA THR A 86 30.39 -38.69 -41.69
C THR A 86 29.76 -38.46 -43.07
N ALA A 87 28.93 -39.37 -43.57
CA ALA A 87 28.16 -39.24 -44.81
C ALA A 87 26.76 -38.66 -44.60
N GLY A 88 26.36 -38.40 -43.33
CA GLY A 88 25.06 -37.85 -42.98
C GLY A 88 23.94 -38.89 -42.86
N HIS A 89 24.26 -40.19 -42.81
CA HIS A 89 23.28 -41.23 -42.55
C HIS A 89 23.10 -41.44 -41.05
N ILE A 90 21.86 -41.71 -40.65
CA ILE A 90 21.54 -41.97 -39.23
C ILE A 90 21.98 -43.41 -38.89
N THR A 91 22.89 -43.55 -37.98
CA THR A 91 23.42 -44.82 -37.49
C THR A 91 22.77 -45.30 -36.20
N ALA A 92 22.26 -44.35 -35.36
CA ALA A 92 21.51 -44.68 -34.17
C ALA A 92 20.42 -43.61 -33.89
N LEU A 93 19.27 -44.06 -33.37
CA LEU A 93 18.15 -43.23 -33.01
C LEU A 93 17.51 -43.80 -31.72
N ASP A 94 17.62 -43.06 -30.63
CA ASP A 94 17.02 -43.43 -29.35
C ASP A 94 16.13 -42.34 -28.79
N ASN A 95 15.06 -42.75 -28.13
CA ASN A 95 14.08 -41.87 -27.48
C ASN A 95 13.43 -40.81 -28.39
N ALA A 96 13.30 -41.12 -29.69
CA ALA A 96 12.57 -40.29 -30.64
C ALA A 96 11.05 -40.26 -30.31
N PRO A 97 10.38 -39.11 -30.44
CA PRO A 97 8.93 -39.05 -30.30
C PRO A 97 8.20 -39.96 -31.29
N PRO A 98 7.15 -40.71 -30.89
CA PRO A 98 6.45 -41.65 -31.78
C PRO A 98 5.91 -41.04 -33.07
N GLN A 99 5.65 -39.73 -33.05
CA GLN A 99 5.09 -39.00 -34.19
C GLN A 99 6.12 -38.71 -35.32
N ILE A 100 7.40 -38.89 -35.06
CA ILE A 100 8.47 -38.62 -36.04
C ILE A 100 8.56 -39.77 -37.01
N GLY A 101 8.32 -41.02 -36.61
CA GLY A 101 8.25 -42.22 -37.44
C GLY A 101 9.34 -42.30 -38.51
N ALA A 102 8.99 -42.80 -39.70
CA ALA A 102 9.88 -42.93 -40.83
C ALA A 102 9.91 -41.66 -41.73
N ASP A 103 9.26 -40.55 -41.34
CA ASP A 103 9.23 -39.31 -42.13
C ASP A 103 10.56 -38.56 -42.01
N THR A 104 11.35 -38.64 -43.06
CA THR A 104 12.68 -38.02 -43.14
C THR A 104 12.65 -36.49 -42.96
N ALA A 105 11.60 -35.83 -43.41
CA ALA A 105 11.49 -34.37 -43.29
C ALA A 105 11.23 -33.96 -41.84
N ARG A 106 10.33 -34.66 -41.14
CA ARG A 106 10.04 -34.43 -39.72
C ARG A 106 11.26 -34.77 -38.86
N LEU A 107 11.98 -35.81 -39.21
CA LEU A 107 13.20 -36.21 -38.48
C LEU A 107 14.29 -35.13 -38.58
N ARG A 108 14.53 -34.57 -39.78
CA ARG A 108 15.47 -33.45 -39.95
C ARG A 108 15.06 -32.20 -39.20
N ALA A 109 13.78 -31.85 -39.22
CA ALA A 109 13.28 -30.70 -38.43
C ALA A 109 13.47 -30.92 -36.95
N TRP A 110 13.27 -32.13 -36.45
CA TRP A 110 13.48 -32.49 -35.08
C TRP A 110 14.96 -32.47 -34.68
N ILE A 111 15.86 -32.96 -35.52
CA ILE A 111 17.32 -32.86 -35.31
C ILE A 111 17.73 -31.37 -35.20
N ALA A 112 17.24 -30.53 -36.11
CA ALA A 112 17.51 -29.09 -36.03
C ALA A 112 16.98 -28.45 -34.72
N GLN A 113 15.89 -28.97 -34.17
CA GLN A 113 15.37 -28.52 -32.86
C GLN A 113 16.27 -28.99 -31.71
N LEU A 114 16.82 -30.21 -31.75
CA LEU A 114 17.79 -30.68 -30.78
C LEU A 114 19.05 -29.81 -30.78
N ASP A 115 19.52 -29.40 -31.98
CA ASP A 115 20.70 -28.55 -32.15
C ASP A 115 20.49 -27.11 -31.61
N VAL A 116 19.25 -26.64 -31.56
CA VAL A 116 18.91 -25.37 -30.87
C VAL A 116 18.99 -25.53 -29.35
N GLU A 117 18.61 -26.72 -28.84
CA GLU A 117 18.68 -27.00 -27.40
C GLU A 117 20.12 -27.21 -26.90
N ASN A 118 20.91 -27.98 -27.71
CA ASN A 118 22.28 -28.34 -27.36
C ASN A 118 23.14 -28.41 -28.62
N ALA A 119 24.32 -27.82 -28.58
CA ALA A 119 25.25 -27.90 -29.71
C ALA A 119 25.63 -29.36 -30.02
N PRO A 120 25.61 -29.81 -31.30
CA PRO A 120 25.94 -31.16 -31.63
C PRO A 120 27.42 -31.49 -31.33
N LEU A 121 27.67 -32.71 -30.89
CA LEU A 121 29.01 -33.19 -30.60
C LEU A 121 29.58 -33.91 -31.83
N VAL A 122 30.67 -33.41 -32.40
CA VAL A 122 31.38 -34.05 -33.49
C VAL A 122 32.51 -34.89 -32.93
N GLN A 123 32.46 -36.22 -33.15
CA GLN A 123 33.44 -37.15 -32.66
C GLN A 123 34.17 -37.88 -33.78
N PRO A 124 35.51 -37.76 -33.88
CA PRO A 124 36.26 -38.44 -34.96
C PRO A 124 36.06 -39.98 -34.93
N GLY A 125 35.72 -40.54 -36.07
CA GLY A 125 35.45 -41.98 -36.23
C GLY A 125 34.04 -42.45 -35.88
N VAL A 126 33.19 -41.59 -35.25
CA VAL A 126 31.78 -41.89 -34.95
C VAL A 126 30.86 -41.09 -35.83
N GLY A 127 31.16 -39.79 -35.99
CA GLY A 127 30.30 -38.84 -36.72
C GLY A 127 29.77 -37.74 -35.82
N THR A 128 28.54 -37.26 -36.06
CA THR A 128 27.88 -36.18 -35.32
C THR A 128 26.81 -36.77 -34.41
N ILE A 129 26.84 -36.39 -33.15
CA ILE A 129 25.85 -36.78 -32.14
C ILE A 129 24.99 -35.58 -31.79
N HIS A 130 23.69 -35.66 -32.11
CA HIS A 130 22.67 -34.70 -31.74
C HIS A 130 21.92 -35.22 -30.51
N TYR A 131 21.72 -34.38 -29.51
CA TYR A 131 21.09 -34.81 -28.27
C TYR A 131 20.17 -33.75 -27.71
N GLY A 132 19.10 -34.18 -27.07
CA GLY A 132 18.11 -33.31 -26.45
C GLY A 132 18.24 -33.20 -24.96
N THR A 133 17.52 -32.26 -24.41
CA THR A 133 17.40 -32.11 -22.95
C THR A 133 16.56 -33.26 -22.36
N GLY A 134 17.00 -33.87 -21.28
CA GLY A 134 16.27 -34.95 -20.62
C GLY A 134 14.86 -34.52 -20.20
N THR A 135 13.92 -35.47 -20.20
CA THR A 135 12.50 -35.23 -19.83
C THR A 135 12.33 -34.61 -18.45
N ALA A 136 13.21 -34.93 -17.50
CA ALA A 136 13.21 -34.36 -16.16
C ALA A 136 13.51 -32.85 -16.15
N ALA A 137 14.51 -32.41 -16.94
CA ALA A 137 14.88 -30.98 -17.01
C ALA A 137 13.77 -30.13 -17.65
N ARG A 138 13.08 -30.64 -18.68
CA ARG A 138 11.93 -29.95 -19.31
C ARG A 138 10.74 -29.82 -18.35
N ARG A 139 10.42 -30.86 -17.58
CA ARG A 139 9.40 -30.80 -16.53
C ARG A 139 9.75 -29.80 -15.45
N PHE A 140 11.03 -29.72 -15.07
CA PHE A 140 11.51 -28.74 -14.10
C PHE A 140 11.29 -27.31 -14.59
N ALA A 141 11.71 -27.00 -15.82
CA ALA A 141 11.54 -25.68 -16.40
C ALA A 141 10.05 -25.25 -16.49
N SER A 142 9.14 -26.17 -16.85
CA SER A 142 7.71 -25.87 -16.94
C SER A 142 7.08 -25.59 -15.56
N ILE A 143 7.49 -26.30 -14.52
CA ILE A 143 6.99 -26.07 -13.15
C ILE A 143 7.54 -24.76 -12.61
N ALA A 144 8.81 -24.46 -12.81
CA ALA A 144 9.41 -23.19 -12.40
C ALA A 144 8.72 -21.98 -13.10
N ALA A 145 8.42 -22.14 -14.39
CA ALA A 145 7.66 -21.11 -15.15
C ALA A 145 6.24 -20.92 -14.61
N LEU A 146 5.53 -22.01 -14.29
CA LEU A 146 4.19 -21.95 -13.71
C LEU A 146 4.21 -21.28 -12.33
N GLU A 147 5.18 -21.63 -11.48
CA GLU A 147 5.36 -21.02 -10.17
C GLU A 147 5.64 -19.53 -10.27
N GLY A 148 6.54 -19.12 -11.18
CA GLY A 148 6.80 -17.71 -11.46
C GLY A 148 5.56 -16.96 -11.92
N ALA A 149 4.73 -17.55 -12.79
CA ALA A 149 3.48 -16.98 -13.23
C ALA A 149 2.47 -16.79 -12.08
N VAL A 150 2.35 -17.78 -11.18
CA VAL A 150 1.47 -17.70 -10.01
C VAL A 150 1.93 -16.59 -9.05
N LEU A 151 3.23 -16.51 -8.77
CA LEU A 151 3.79 -15.45 -7.92
C LEU A 151 3.54 -14.05 -8.51
N LEU A 152 3.72 -13.90 -9.82
CA LEU A 152 3.42 -12.64 -10.52
C LEU A 152 1.93 -12.28 -10.40
N CYS A 153 1.03 -13.23 -10.63
CA CYS A 153 -0.41 -13.01 -10.46
C CYS A 153 -0.76 -12.58 -9.02
N LEU A 154 -0.18 -13.22 -8.01
CA LEU A 154 -0.40 -12.84 -6.61
C LEU A 154 0.11 -11.45 -6.30
N ALA A 155 1.28 -11.07 -6.82
CA ALA A 155 1.83 -9.72 -6.66
C ALA A 155 0.94 -8.65 -7.32
N LEU A 156 0.44 -8.92 -8.53
CA LEU A 156 -0.49 -8.03 -9.23
C LEU A 156 -1.82 -7.88 -8.49
N LEU A 157 -2.39 -8.98 -7.98
CA LEU A 157 -3.61 -8.98 -7.17
C LEU A 157 -3.44 -8.19 -5.86
N ALA A 158 -2.32 -8.38 -5.17
CA ALA A 158 -1.99 -7.65 -3.96
C ALA A 158 -1.85 -6.14 -4.24
N GLY A 159 -1.16 -5.77 -5.32
CA GLY A 159 -1.02 -4.39 -5.77
C GLY A 159 -2.36 -3.75 -6.14
N TRP A 160 -3.23 -4.48 -6.86
CA TRP A 160 -4.58 -4.03 -7.20
C TRP A 160 -5.45 -3.86 -5.95
N ALA A 161 -5.44 -4.82 -5.03
CA ALA A 161 -6.19 -4.76 -3.78
C ALA A 161 -5.75 -3.56 -2.91
N TYR A 162 -4.45 -3.33 -2.81
CA TYR A 162 -3.90 -2.16 -2.11
C TYR A 162 -4.37 -0.84 -2.73
N ARG A 163 -4.25 -0.70 -4.06
CA ARG A 163 -4.72 0.50 -4.79
C ARG A 163 -6.22 0.72 -4.63
N SER A 164 -7.02 -0.34 -4.70
CA SER A 164 -8.47 -0.30 -4.50
C SER A 164 -8.84 0.16 -3.08
N GLN A 165 -8.12 -0.30 -2.06
CA GLN A 165 -8.34 0.15 -0.67
C GLN A 165 -8.00 1.62 -0.49
N VAL A 166 -6.88 2.09 -1.05
CA VAL A 166 -6.48 3.49 -1.00
C VAL A 166 -7.51 4.38 -1.73
N ALA A 167 -7.98 3.97 -2.91
CA ALA A 167 -9.02 4.68 -3.64
C ALA A 167 -10.34 4.76 -2.85
N ALA A 168 -10.80 3.64 -2.30
CA ALA A 168 -12.04 3.59 -1.50
C ALA A 168 -11.94 4.44 -0.21
N ALA A 169 -10.78 4.51 0.43
CA ALA A 169 -10.56 5.38 1.58
C ALA A 169 -10.63 6.87 1.19
N ARG A 170 -10.06 7.22 0.03
CA ARG A 170 -10.14 8.57 -0.52
C ARG A 170 -11.58 8.98 -0.86
N ASP A 171 -12.33 8.09 -1.51
CA ASP A 171 -13.72 8.36 -1.92
C ASP A 171 -14.64 8.54 -0.70
N ARG A 172 -14.45 7.75 0.35
CA ARG A 172 -15.20 7.91 1.61
C ARG A 172 -14.95 9.27 2.24
N LEU A 173 -13.69 9.72 2.25
CA LEU A 173 -13.35 11.04 2.76
C LEU A 173 -14.03 12.15 1.94
N TRP A 174 -14.03 12.02 0.60
CA TRP A 174 -14.71 12.98 -0.29
C TRP A 174 -16.20 13.06 -0.04
N VAL A 175 -16.90 11.93 0.05
CA VAL A 175 -18.33 11.89 0.35
C VAL A 175 -18.63 12.51 1.72
N ALA A 176 -17.82 12.19 2.71
CA ALA A 176 -17.96 12.69 4.05
C ALA A 176 -17.74 14.22 4.12
N MET A 177 -16.70 14.72 3.41
CA MET A 177 -16.42 16.15 3.29
C MET A 177 -17.52 16.93 2.55
N ALA A 178 -18.03 16.37 1.44
CA ALA A 178 -19.13 16.98 0.70
C ALA A 178 -20.38 17.15 1.59
N ARG A 179 -20.68 16.14 2.40
CA ARG A 179 -21.82 16.17 3.33
C ARG A 179 -21.62 17.17 4.47
N GLU A 180 -20.44 17.23 5.07
CA GLU A 180 -20.11 18.24 6.08
C GLU A 180 -20.17 19.66 5.51
N SER A 181 -19.61 19.88 4.32
CA SER A 181 -19.66 21.17 3.65
C SER A 181 -21.11 21.59 3.32
N ALA A 182 -21.93 20.65 2.86
CA ALA A 182 -23.37 20.93 2.61
C ALA A 182 -24.08 21.35 3.91
N HIS A 183 -23.77 20.69 5.04
CA HIS A 183 -24.33 21.07 6.33
C HIS A 183 -23.82 22.45 6.80
N GLN A 184 -22.52 22.73 6.64
CA GLN A 184 -21.93 24.02 7.00
C GLN A 184 -22.40 25.18 6.11
N LEU A 185 -22.75 24.91 4.84
CA LEU A 185 -23.37 25.88 3.94
C LEU A 185 -24.85 26.07 4.25
N GLY A 186 -25.57 25.01 4.61
CA GLY A 186 -27.01 25.06 4.89
C GLY A 186 -27.39 25.99 6.02
N THR A 187 -26.62 26.01 7.12
CA THR A 187 -26.89 26.85 8.29
C THR A 187 -26.89 28.36 7.96
N PRO A 188 -25.80 28.96 7.40
CA PRO A 188 -25.80 30.37 7.05
C PRO A 188 -26.76 30.69 5.92
N LEU A 189 -27.03 29.77 4.97
CA LEU A 189 -28.01 29.95 3.93
C LEU A 189 -29.42 30.06 4.50
N MET A 190 -29.80 29.22 5.47
CA MET A 190 -31.10 29.31 6.16
C MET A 190 -31.19 30.59 6.95
N SER A 191 -30.13 31.03 7.65
CA SER A 191 -30.10 32.31 8.36
C SER A 191 -30.32 33.49 7.41
N LEU A 192 -29.58 33.55 6.30
CA LEU A 192 -29.77 34.57 5.26
C LEU A 192 -31.19 34.57 4.67
N THR A 193 -31.74 33.37 4.42
CA THR A 193 -33.12 33.26 3.92
C THR A 193 -34.13 33.79 4.96
N GLY A 194 -33.89 33.48 6.24
CA GLY A 194 -34.70 34.02 7.35
C GLY A 194 -34.63 35.55 7.44
N TRP A 195 -33.44 36.14 7.31
CA TRP A 195 -33.27 37.59 7.29
C TRP A 195 -33.96 38.23 6.10
N ILE A 196 -33.91 37.65 4.92
CA ILE A 196 -34.60 38.12 3.71
C ILE A 196 -36.13 38.09 3.93
N ALA A 197 -36.67 37.03 4.53
CA ALA A 197 -38.09 36.94 4.87
C ALA A 197 -38.49 38.02 5.88
N TYR A 198 -37.69 38.19 6.95
CA TYR A 198 -37.90 39.20 7.95
C TYR A 198 -37.93 40.62 7.38
N LEU A 199 -36.98 40.96 6.49
CA LEU A 199 -36.94 42.26 5.80
C LEU A 199 -38.13 42.51 4.86
N ARG A 200 -38.65 41.45 4.24
CA ARG A 200 -39.87 41.56 3.41
C ARG A 200 -41.12 41.87 4.22
N GLU A 201 -41.20 41.26 5.42
CA GLU A 201 -42.34 41.50 6.33
C GLU A 201 -42.22 42.82 7.10
N ASN A 202 -41.00 43.32 7.30
CA ASN A 202 -40.72 44.56 8.01
C ASN A 202 -39.94 45.55 7.16
N PRO A 203 -40.61 46.15 6.12
CA PRO A 203 -39.98 47.14 5.26
C PRO A 203 -39.58 48.38 6.06
N GLY A 204 -38.32 48.76 6.06
CA GLY A 204 -37.80 49.89 6.83
C GLY A 204 -36.94 49.49 8.03
N THR A 205 -36.82 48.20 8.33
CA THR A 205 -35.87 47.77 9.33
C THR A 205 -34.45 47.95 8.75
N THR A 206 -33.74 48.96 9.25
CA THR A 206 -32.33 49.21 8.94
C THR A 206 -31.61 49.40 10.27
N GLY A 207 -30.55 48.62 10.46
CA GLY A 207 -29.72 48.77 11.66
C GLY A 207 -28.35 48.11 11.48
N PRO A 208 -27.31 48.59 12.17
CA PRO A 208 -25.99 48.04 12.11
C PRO A 208 -25.94 46.56 12.49
N GLU A 209 -26.77 46.14 13.46
CA GLU A 209 -26.85 44.74 13.91
C GLU A 209 -27.27 43.76 12.79
N LEU A 210 -28.23 44.16 11.96
CA LEU A 210 -28.66 43.34 10.81
C LEU A 210 -27.56 43.20 9.76
N ALA A 211 -26.85 44.30 9.46
CA ALA A 211 -25.73 44.28 8.54
C ALA A 211 -24.60 43.37 9.04
N GLU A 212 -24.30 43.43 10.34
CA GLU A 212 -23.31 42.57 10.99
C GLU A 212 -23.69 41.08 10.88
N HIS A 213 -24.95 40.73 11.12
CA HIS A 213 -25.43 39.34 10.98
C HIS A 213 -25.33 38.84 9.54
N LEU A 214 -25.78 39.61 8.59
CA LEU A 214 -25.71 39.28 7.17
C LEU A 214 -24.25 39.11 6.69
N GLN A 215 -23.38 40.03 7.13
CA GLN A 215 -21.96 39.99 6.81
C GLN A 215 -21.29 38.73 7.42
N ALA A 216 -21.58 38.40 8.68
CA ALA A 216 -21.05 37.24 9.33
C ALA A 216 -21.43 35.90 8.64
N ASP A 217 -22.69 35.81 8.17
CA ASP A 217 -23.15 34.65 7.42
C ASP A 217 -22.54 34.59 6.01
N ALA A 218 -22.38 35.71 5.33
CA ALA A 218 -21.69 35.79 4.04
C ALA A 218 -20.21 35.38 4.15
N GLU A 219 -19.50 35.90 5.15
CA GLU A 219 -18.10 35.53 5.43
C GLU A 219 -17.94 34.02 5.76
N ARG A 220 -18.94 33.44 6.44
CA ARG A 220 -18.97 32.00 6.72
C ARG A 220 -19.14 31.18 5.45
N LEU A 221 -20.05 31.58 4.53
CA LEU A 221 -20.23 30.98 3.23
C LEU A 221 -18.95 31.05 2.38
N GLU A 222 -18.36 32.24 2.31
CA GLU A 222 -17.10 32.46 1.58
C GLU A 222 -15.97 31.56 2.09
N ARG A 223 -15.85 31.42 3.41
CA ARG A 223 -14.85 30.58 4.05
C ARG A 223 -15.03 29.10 3.69
N VAL A 224 -16.26 28.60 3.73
CA VAL A 224 -16.55 27.21 3.32
C VAL A 224 -16.26 27.02 1.83
N ALA A 225 -16.64 27.96 0.98
CA ALA A 225 -16.38 27.91 -0.47
C ALA A 225 -14.86 27.90 -0.78
N LYS A 226 -14.09 28.80 -0.17
CA LYS A 226 -12.62 28.85 -0.31
C LYS A 226 -11.96 27.52 0.10
N ARG A 227 -12.43 26.89 1.18
CA ARG A 227 -11.92 25.58 1.63
C ARG A 227 -12.20 24.50 0.60
N PHE A 228 -13.43 24.48 0.06
CA PHE A 228 -13.82 23.49 -0.94
C PHE A 228 -13.01 23.62 -2.23
N GLU A 229 -12.75 24.85 -2.66
CA GLU A 229 -11.90 25.14 -3.82
C GLU A 229 -10.47 24.63 -3.63
N ARG A 230 -9.94 24.70 -2.40
CA ARG A 230 -8.54 24.31 -2.10
C ARG A 230 -8.31 22.83 -1.97
N ILE A 231 -9.33 22.04 -1.59
CA ILE A 231 -9.18 20.60 -1.34
C ILE A 231 -8.75 19.80 -2.59
N GLY A 232 -9.22 20.21 -3.77
CA GLY A 232 -8.91 19.51 -5.03
C GLY A 232 -7.61 19.94 -5.70
N ARG A 233 -6.92 20.96 -5.15
CA ARG A 233 -5.71 21.55 -5.74
C ARG A 233 -4.46 21.19 -4.91
N PRO A 234 -3.28 21.19 -5.51
CA PRO A 234 -2.03 21.11 -4.76
C PRO A 234 -1.95 22.25 -3.73
N ALA A 235 -1.53 21.94 -2.51
CA ALA A 235 -1.36 22.95 -1.48
C ALA A 235 -0.31 23.99 -1.91
N ARG A 236 -0.61 25.26 -1.68
CA ARG A 236 0.38 26.32 -1.86
C ARG A 236 1.51 26.09 -0.83
N ARG A 237 2.73 26.44 -1.22
CA ARG A 237 3.88 26.36 -0.31
C ARG A 237 4.42 27.76 -0.11
N GLU A 238 3.77 28.51 0.79
CA GLU A 238 4.23 29.82 1.19
C GLU A 238 4.64 29.81 2.67
N PRO A 239 5.52 30.71 3.10
CA PRO A 239 5.91 30.82 4.50
C PRO A 239 4.71 31.27 5.35
N VAL A 240 4.31 30.44 6.32
CA VAL A 240 3.20 30.73 7.23
C VAL A 240 3.71 30.77 8.66
N GLY A 241 3.57 31.93 9.31
CA GLY A 241 3.85 32.07 10.74
C GLY A 241 2.75 31.41 11.57
N LEU A 242 3.11 30.34 12.28
CA LEU A 242 2.14 29.52 13.02
C LEU A 242 1.50 30.27 14.21
N GLY A 243 2.20 31.23 14.80
CA GLY A 243 1.66 32.08 15.86
C GLY A 243 0.55 32.99 15.35
N ALA A 244 0.78 33.69 14.22
CA ALA A 244 -0.23 34.53 13.62
C ALA A 244 -1.44 33.74 13.11
N LEU A 245 -1.20 32.51 12.59
CA LEU A 245 -2.26 31.61 12.19
C LEU A 245 -3.11 31.17 13.39
N ALA A 246 -2.46 30.78 14.49
CA ALA A 246 -3.14 30.37 15.72
C ALA A 246 -3.97 31.53 16.31
N GLU A 247 -3.44 32.76 16.30
CA GLU A 247 -4.17 33.94 16.80
C GLU A 247 -5.45 34.19 16.01
N ARG A 248 -5.41 34.12 14.66
CA ARG A 248 -6.61 34.28 13.83
C ARG A 248 -7.68 33.24 14.16
N VAL A 249 -7.28 31.98 14.31
CA VAL A 249 -8.23 30.89 14.59
C VAL A 249 -8.78 31.00 16.01
N VAL A 250 -7.93 31.28 17.01
CA VAL A 250 -8.36 31.45 18.42
C VAL A 250 -9.30 32.65 18.55
N SER A 251 -8.99 33.79 17.93
CA SER A 251 -9.84 34.98 17.94
C SER A 251 -11.21 34.72 17.28
N TYR A 252 -11.27 33.84 16.26
CA TYR A 252 -12.55 33.42 15.68
C TYR A 252 -13.43 32.61 16.65
N PHE A 253 -12.82 31.73 17.47
CA PHE A 253 -13.58 30.89 18.38
C PHE A 253 -13.95 31.59 19.68
N ARG A 254 -13.13 32.49 20.24
CA ARG A 254 -13.37 33.16 21.55
C ARG A 254 -14.79 33.69 21.74
N PRO A 255 -15.38 34.49 20.81
CA PRO A 255 -16.72 35.02 21.02
C PRO A 255 -17.83 33.98 20.86
N ARG A 256 -17.49 32.76 20.40
CA ARG A 256 -18.41 31.65 20.11
C ARG A 256 -18.39 30.54 21.15
N LEU A 257 -17.57 30.71 22.19
CA LEU A 257 -17.47 29.73 23.29
C LEU A 257 -18.67 29.82 24.22
N PRO A 258 -19.11 28.69 24.80
CA PRO A 258 -20.08 28.71 25.87
C PRO A 258 -19.56 29.50 27.06
N THR A 259 -20.33 30.48 27.53
CA THR A 259 -19.99 31.34 28.68
C THR A 259 -20.89 31.12 29.89
N LEU A 260 -22.06 30.49 29.66
CA LEU A 260 -23.08 30.23 30.71
C LEU A 260 -23.09 28.72 31.04
N ALA A 261 -23.58 28.36 32.19
CA ALA A 261 -23.77 26.98 32.68
C ALA A 261 -22.51 26.08 32.70
N SER A 262 -21.76 26.02 31.61
CA SER A 262 -20.54 25.20 31.46
C SER A 262 -19.51 26.00 30.66
N PRO A 263 -18.84 27.00 31.28
CA PRO A 263 -17.95 27.90 30.57
C PRO A 263 -16.71 27.18 30.04
N VAL A 264 -16.37 27.49 28.77
CA VAL A 264 -15.13 27.00 28.14
C VAL A 264 -14.19 28.19 27.96
N THR A 265 -12.95 28.04 28.41
CA THR A 265 -11.89 29.03 28.24
C THR A 265 -10.92 28.58 27.14
N LEU A 266 -10.50 29.50 26.28
CA LEU A 266 -9.54 29.24 25.20
C LEU A 266 -8.36 30.19 25.33
N ALA A 267 -7.21 29.64 25.73
CA ALA A 267 -5.99 30.39 25.92
C ALA A 267 -5.01 30.10 24.75
N LEU A 268 -4.29 31.14 24.35
CA LEU A 268 -3.20 31.02 23.36
C LEU A 268 -1.86 31.37 24.02
N ARG A 269 -0.88 30.50 23.84
CA ARG A 269 0.52 30.74 24.20
C ARG A 269 1.36 30.75 22.91
N ALA A 270 1.55 31.93 22.39
CA ALA A 270 2.41 32.17 21.24
C ALA A 270 3.21 33.46 21.45
N THR A 271 4.45 33.47 21.02
CA THR A 271 5.29 34.66 21.07
C THR A 271 5.42 35.22 19.66
N GLY A 272 4.74 36.34 19.40
CA GLY A 272 4.76 37.00 18.09
C GLY A 272 4.25 36.13 16.95
N PRO A 273 4.79 36.25 15.73
CA PRO A 273 4.37 35.46 14.57
C PRO A 273 4.67 33.95 14.72
N GLY A 274 5.50 33.59 15.69
CA GLY A 274 5.92 32.22 15.97
C GLY A 274 6.83 31.60 14.88
N PRO A 275 7.13 30.30 15.02
CA PRO A 275 7.91 29.57 14.02
C PRO A 275 7.16 29.51 12.69
N THR A 276 7.92 29.51 11.58
CA THR A 276 7.39 29.50 10.21
C THR A 276 7.41 28.09 9.63
N ALA A 277 6.31 27.67 9.01
CA ALA A 277 6.19 26.45 8.23
C ALA A 277 5.84 26.79 6.77
N LEU A 278 6.29 25.96 5.82
CA LEU A 278 5.84 26.06 4.42
C LEU A 278 4.48 25.39 4.27
N GLY A 279 3.48 26.16 3.86
CA GLY A 279 2.13 25.59 3.71
C GLY A 279 1.13 26.53 3.05
N ASP A 280 -0.09 26.02 2.94
CA ASP A 280 -1.27 26.76 2.50
C ASP A 280 -2.00 27.28 3.74
N PRO A 281 -2.08 28.59 3.96
CA PRO A 281 -2.66 29.15 5.17
C PRO A 281 -4.14 28.76 5.36
N VAL A 282 -4.92 28.66 4.28
CA VAL A 282 -6.34 28.29 4.35
C VAL A 282 -6.51 26.85 4.85
N LEU A 283 -5.67 25.94 4.36
CA LEU A 283 -5.71 24.54 4.76
C LEU A 283 -5.16 24.33 6.19
N LEU A 284 -4.09 25.03 6.55
CA LEU A 284 -3.54 24.98 7.91
C LEU A 284 -4.50 25.55 8.96
N GLU A 285 -5.17 26.67 8.66
CA GLU A 285 -6.26 27.19 9.48
C GLU A 285 -7.37 26.16 9.67
N TRP A 286 -7.78 25.50 8.59
CA TRP A 286 -8.82 24.49 8.68
C TRP A 286 -8.41 23.27 9.51
N ALA A 287 -7.16 22.82 9.40
CA ALA A 287 -6.66 21.75 10.25
C ALA A 287 -6.68 22.14 11.74
N LEU A 288 -6.24 23.34 12.07
CA LEU A 288 -6.29 23.85 13.45
C LEU A 288 -7.73 24.02 13.96
N GLU A 289 -8.62 24.58 13.15
CA GLU A 289 -10.03 24.70 13.50
C GLU A 289 -10.67 23.35 13.81
N ALA A 290 -10.37 22.32 13.01
CA ALA A 290 -10.92 20.97 13.21
C ALA A 290 -10.49 20.40 14.58
N VAL A 291 -9.25 20.67 14.98
CA VAL A 291 -8.71 20.21 16.28
C VAL A 291 -9.31 21.02 17.43
N ILE A 292 -9.37 22.35 17.32
CA ILE A 292 -9.99 23.20 18.34
C ILE A 292 -11.47 22.88 18.50
N LYS A 293 -12.20 22.70 17.40
CA LYS A 293 -13.61 22.28 17.45
C LYS A 293 -13.78 20.94 18.16
N ASN A 294 -12.86 20.00 17.92
CA ASN A 294 -12.89 18.72 18.63
C ASN A 294 -12.72 18.89 20.14
N ALA A 295 -11.83 19.78 20.58
CA ALA A 295 -11.63 20.12 21.99
C ALA A 295 -12.87 20.80 22.60
N ILE A 296 -13.47 21.79 21.91
CA ILE A 296 -14.72 22.44 22.35
C ILE A 296 -15.84 21.42 22.53
N ASP A 297 -16.01 20.54 21.54
CA ASP A 297 -17.03 19.50 21.57
C ASP A 297 -16.79 18.50 22.73
N ALA A 298 -15.53 18.20 23.09
CA ALA A 298 -15.20 17.31 24.22
C ALA A 298 -15.57 17.94 25.57
N LEU A 299 -15.60 19.27 25.65
CA LEU A 299 -15.97 20.04 26.84
C LEU A 299 -17.46 20.41 26.87
N SER A 300 -18.24 20.06 25.86
CA SER A 300 -19.65 20.38 25.77
C SER A 300 -20.43 19.82 26.99
N GLY A 301 -21.18 20.68 27.69
CA GLY A 301 -21.93 20.32 28.89
C GLY A 301 -21.10 20.12 30.19
N ARG A 302 -19.78 20.20 30.12
CA ARG A 302 -18.87 20.08 31.28
C ARG A 302 -18.19 21.40 31.64
N GLY A 303 -17.93 22.22 30.59
CA GLY A 303 -17.00 23.33 30.71
C GLY A 303 -15.55 22.87 30.80
N GLY A 304 -14.62 23.80 30.85
CA GLY A 304 -13.21 23.50 31.00
C GLY A 304 -12.30 24.46 30.24
N ARG A 305 -11.08 24.00 30.00
CA ARG A 305 -10.01 24.82 29.43
C ARG A 305 -9.40 24.15 28.17
N ILE A 306 -9.15 25.00 27.19
CA ILE A 306 -8.40 24.63 25.98
C ILE A 306 -7.16 25.53 25.93
N ASP A 307 -5.98 24.94 25.91
CA ASP A 307 -4.70 25.61 25.76
C ASP A 307 -4.16 25.35 24.33
N VAL A 308 -4.00 26.41 23.56
CA VAL A 308 -3.30 26.37 22.26
C VAL A 308 -1.90 26.91 22.48
N ALA A 309 -0.88 26.15 22.08
CA ALA A 309 0.52 26.60 22.19
C ALA A 309 1.26 26.44 20.86
N VAL A 310 2.13 27.40 20.60
CA VAL A 310 2.99 27.41 19.40
C VAL A 310 4.43 27.50 19.87
N ASP A 311 5.22 26.52 19.52
CA ASP A 311 6.64 26.43 19.84
C ASP A 311 7.47 25.87 18.69
N ALA A 312 8.78 25.93 18.83
CA ALA A 312 9.73 25.30 17.93
C ALA A 312 10.68 24.41 18.73
N ALA A 313 10.92 23.21 18.27
CA ALA A 313 11.87 22.28 18.84
C ALA A 313 12.82 21.75 17.76
N ALA A 314 14.10 22.06 17.89
CA ALA A 314 15.14 21.70 16.93
C ALA A 314 14.80 22.10 15.47
N ARG A 315 14.32 21.16 14.66
CA ARG A 315 13.98 21.38 13.23
C ARG A 315 12.47 21.33 12.96
N THR A 316 11.64 21.42 13.99
CA THR A 316 10.20 21.21 13.90
C THR A 316 9.47 22.40 14.49
N ALA A 317 8.56 23.00 13.73
CA ALA A 317 7.57 23.94 14.21
C ALA A 317 6.35 23.15 14.73
N ARG A 318 5.88 23.47 15.94
CA ARG A 318 4.78 22.75 16.61
C ARG A 318 3.65 23.68 16.94
N LEU A 319 2.44 23.19 16.73
CA LEU A 319 1.22 23.81 17.16
C LEU A 319 0.43 22.76 17.94
N SER A 320 0.24 22.94 19.22
CA SER A 320 -0.48 22.00 20.08
C SER A 320 -1.80 22.59 20.56
N VAL A 321 -2.81 21.73 20.66
CA VAL A 321 -4.12 22.02 21.24
C VAL A 321 -4.36 20.99 22.31
N ARG A 322 -4.49 21.44 23.56
CA ARG A 322 -4.76 20.60 24.72
C ARG A 322 -6.07 20.99 25.38
N ASP A 323 -6.91 20.03 25.65
CA ASP A 323 -8.13 20.18 26.46
C ASP A 323 -8.02 19.40 27.77
N ASP A 324 -8.83 19.76 28.73
CA ASP A 324 -9.02 19.08 30.03
C ASP A 324 -10.31 18.25 30.05
N GLY A 325 -10.76 17.81 28.89
CA GLY A 325 -11.95 16.99 28.72
C GLY A 325 -11.76 15.53 29.17
N PRO A 326 -12.68 14.63 28.79
CA PRO A 326 -12.63 13.21 29.18
C PRO A 326 -11.52 12.41 28.48
N GLY A 327 -10.78 13.04 27.56
CA GLY A 327 -9.78 12.37 26.75
C GLY A 327 -10.38 11.45 25.67
N VAL A 328 -9.54 10.60 25.09
CA VAL A 328 -9.94 9.67 24.03
C VAL A 328 -10.00 8.24 24.58
N PRO A 329 -11.15 7.55 24.48
CA PRO A 329 -11.28 6.17 24.93
C PRO A 329 -10.25 5.24 24.27
N PRO A 330 -9.66 4.28 25.00
CA PRO A 330 -8.62 3.38 24.46
C PRO A 330 -9.05 2.64 23.20
N GLU A 331 -10.33 2.26 23.11
CA GLU A 331 -10.89 1.45 22.03
C GLU A 331 -10.87 2.16 20.68
N VAL A 332 -10.94 3.50 20.67
CA VAL A 332 -10.97 4.32 19.45
C VAL A 332 -9.62 4.92 19.09
N ARG A 333 -8.62 4.85 19.98
CA ARG A 333 -7.30 5.50 19.77
C ARG A 333 -6.61 5.03 18.51
N ALA A 334 -6.68 3.74 18.21
CA ALA A 334 -6.07 3.15 17.00
C ALA A 334 -6.70 3.66 15.70
N GLN A 335 -7.96 4.10 15.75
CA GLN A 335 -8.75 4.54 14.59
C GLN A 335 -9.12 6.02 14.66
N LEU A 336 -8.52 6.77 15.60
CA LEU A 336 -8.86 8.17 15.92
C LEU A 336 -8.85 9.09 14.68
N PHE A 337 -7.96 8.83 13.75
CA PHE A 337 -7.78 9.61 12.53
C PHE A 337 -8.42 8.96 11.30
N GLU A 338 -9.19 7.88 11.46
CA GLU A 338 -9.89 7.26 10.33
C GLU A 338 -11.21 7.99 10.05
N PRO A 339 -11.56 8.20 8.78
CA PRO A 339 -12.83 8.84 8.42
C PRO A 339 -14.04 8.03 8.91
N GLY A 340 -15.00 8.72 9.53
CA GLY A 340 -16.23 8.13 10.02
C GLY A 340 -16.16 7.59 11.46
N VAL A 341 -15.02 7.74 12.13
CA VAL A 341 -14.88 7.40 13.54
C VAL A 341 -15.28 8.58 14.40
N SER A 342 -16.35 8.45 15.18
CA SER A 342 -16.85 9.46 16.11
C SER A 342 -17.46 8.79 17.34
N THR A 343 -17.16 9.33 18.50
CA THR A 343 -17.80 8.95 19.77
C THR A 343 -19.01 9.83 20.08
N LYS A 344 -19.30 10.83 19.25
CA LYS A 344 -20.34 11.84 19.46
C LYS A 344 -21.63 11.47 18.74
N PRO A 345 -22.82 11.62 19.35
CA PRO A 345 -24.10 11.50 18.66
C PRO A 345 -24.17 12.49 17.49
N GLY A 346 -24.45 12.01 16.27
CA GLY A 346 -24.54 12.86 15.07
C GLY A 346 -23.19 13.38 14.54
N GLY A 347 -22.08 13.03 15.16
CA GLY A 347 -20.74 13.40 14.69
C GLY A 347 -20.31 12.56 13.47
N TRP A 348 -19.88 13.21 12.40
CA TRP A 348 -19.46 12.57 11.15
C TRP A 348 -18.06 11.93 11.22
N GLY A 349 -17.28 12.22 12.26
CA GLY A 349 -15.93 11.69 12.42
C GLY A 349 -14.94 12.08 11.32
N ILE A 350 -15.09 13.27 10.76
CA ILE A 350 -14.29 13.73 9.59
C ILE A 350 -13.18 14.69 10.01
N GLY A 351 -13.40 15.50 11.05
CA GLY A 351 -12.54 16.62 11.40
C GLY A 351 -11.08 16.22 11.61
N LEU A 352 -10.82 15.23 12.46
CA LEU A 352 -9.45 14.75 12.71
C LEU A 352 -8.83 14.02 11.52
N ALA A 353 -9.62 13.28 10.74
CA ALA A 353 -9.16 12.63 9.51
C ALA A 353 -8.73 13.66 8.46
N LEU A 354 -9.49 14.75 8.33
CA LEU A 354 -9.17 15.86 7.46
C LEU A 354 -7.93 16.61 7.93
N ALA A 355 -7.86 16.94 9.22
CA ALA A 355 -6.69 17.61 9.80
C ALA A 355 -5.42 16.79 9.56
N ARG A 356 -5.47 15.46 9.76
CA ARG A 356 -4.35 14.57 9.47
C ARG A 356 -3.96 14.61 8.00
N ARG A 357 -4.93 14.55 7.09
CA ARG A 357 -4.65 14.61 5.65
C ARG A 357 -3.99 15.93 5.25
N ILE A 358 -4.48 17.04 5.77
CA ILE A 358 -3.89 18.36 5.50
C ILE A 358 -2.45 18.40 6.01
N VAL A 359 -2.23 18.03 7.26
CA VAL A 359 -0.90 18.09 7.89
C VAL A 359 0.08 17.12 7.23
N GLU A 360 -0.30 15.85 7.08
CA GLU A 360 0.64 14.80 6.64
C GLU A 360 0.77 14.72 5.12
N GLN A 361 -0.35 14.65 4.38
CA GLN A 361 -0.29 14.40 2.93
C GLN A 361 -0.01 15.66 2.11
N GLN A 362 -0.49 16.83 2.57
CA GLN A 362 -0.34 18.07 1.81
C GLN A 362 0.84 18.91 2.27
N HIS A 363 1.22 18.84 3.55
CA HIS A 363 2.27 19.67 4.13
C HIS A 363 3.52 18.89 4.59
N GLY A 364 3.50 17.54 4.51
CA GLY A 364 4.64 16.71 4.91
C GLY A 364 4.97 16.78 6.42
N GLY A 365 3.99 17.22 7.20
CA GLY A 365 4.04 17.27 8.66
C GLY A 365 3.57 15.99 9.32
N ARG A 366 3.23 16.06 10.59
CA ARG A 366 2.69 14.95 11.39
C ARG A 366 1.63 15.44 12.37
N LEU A 367 0.48 14.75 12.43
CA LEU A 367 -0.54 14.99 13.47
C LEU A 367 -0.49 13.87 14.51
N VAL A 368 -0.20 14.24 15.74
CA VAL A 368 0.00 13.29 16.85
C VAL A 368 -1.03 13.53 17.93
N TYR A 369 -1.62 12.46 18.45
CA TYR A 369 -2.40 12.46 19.69
C TYR A 369 -1.50 12.06 20.86
N ARG A 370 -1.62 12.78 21.98
CA ARG A 370 -1.00 12.44 23.27
C ARG A 370 -2.07 12.45 24.35
N PRO A 371 -2.14 11.45 25.23
CA PRO A 371 -2.96 11.54 26.42
C PRO A 371 -2.38 12.65 27.32
N ALA A 372 -3.25 13.40 27.97
CA ALA A 372 -2.78 14.43 28.91
C ALA A 372 -2.02 13.78 30.08
N PRO A 373 -0.96 14.42 30.61
CA PRO A 373 -0.15 13.88 31.71
C PRO A 373 -0.95 13.58 32.98
N THR A 374 -2.05 14.28 33.19
CA THR A 374 -2.96 14.10 34.34
C THR A 374 -3.91 12.92 34.19
N GLY A 375 -3.92 12.23 33.06
CA GLY A 375 -4.86 11.14 32.76
C GLY A 375 -6.22 11.61 32.24
N GLU A 376 -6.59 12.86 32.48
CA GLU A 376 -7.79 13.52 31.96
C GLU A 376 -7.39 14.53 30.88
N GLY A 377 -8.14 14.55 29.75
CA GLY A 377 -7.87 15.44 28.61
C GLY A 377 -7.16 14.80 27.46
N ALA A 378 -7.06 15.57 26.36
CA ALA A 378 -6.38 15.19 25.13
C ALA A 378 -5.45 16.31 24.67
N GLU A 379 -4.32 15.94 24.09
CA GLU A 379 -3.42 16.85 23.39
C GLU A 379 -3.23 16.40 21.95
N PHE A 380 -3.50 17.30 21.02
CA PHE A 380 -3.21 17.10 19.59
C PHE A 380 -2.08 18.03 19.18
N VAL A 381 -1.05 17.47 18.56
CA VAL A 381 0.14 18.22 18.12
C VAL A 381 0.27 18.14 16.62
N LEU A 382 0.25 19.30 15.97
CA LEU A 382 0.55 19.47 14.56
C LEU A 382 2.04 19.83 14.44
N GLU A 383 2.81 18.96 13.84
CA GLU A 383 4.27 19.13 13.66
C GLU A 383 4.57 19.39 12.19
N PHE A 384 5.38 20.41 11.90
CA PHE A 384 5.79 20.77 10.55
C PHE A 384 7.32 20.94 10.49
N PRO A 385 7.96 20.66 9.34
CA PRO A 385 9.34 21.05 9.15
C PRO A 385 9.51 22.54 9.35
N LEU A 386 10.45 22.94 10.23
CA LEU A 386 10.76 24.34 10.47
C LEU A 386 11.47 24.92 9.25
N VAL A 387 11.00 26.06 8.78
CA VAL A 387 11.69 26.85 7.76
C VAL A 387 12.56 27.84 8.50
N SER A 388 13.88 27.79 8.24
CA SER A 388 14.78 28.85 8.68
C SER A 388 14.29 30.15 8.05
N ALA A 389 14.10 31.17 8.85
CA ALA A 389 13.83 32.51 8.34
C ALA A 389 14.98 32.90 7.39
N PRO A 390 14.68 33.54 6.23
CA PRO A 390 15.72 34.03 5.32
C PRO A 390 16.64 35.04 5.98
#